data_5ba238c4d863dadf858ab7e8cd3bc88d
#
_entry.id   5ba238c4d863dadf858ab7e8cd3bc88d
#
_cell.length_a   1.000
_cell.length_b   1.000
_cell.length_c   1.000
_cell.angle_alpha   90.00
_cell.angle_beta   90.00
_cell.angle_gamma   90.00
#
_symmetry.space_group_name_H-M   'P 1'
#
loop_
_entity.id
_entity.type
_entity.pdbx_description
1 polymer ?
#
loop_
_entity_poly.entity_id
_entity_poly.type
_entity_poly.pdbx_seq_one_letter_code
_entity_poly.pdbx_strand_id
1 'polypeptide(L)' 'MEPHQPNEIHLTAVDVRGRLIQLDAERAETRETGLADIPSYMADLEEEIEATRQLYVIAAVTEIAELRAELFGAQEG' A
#
# COMPACT_ATOMS: atom_id res chain seq x y z
N MET A 1 -25.78 -15.14 7.66
CA MET A 1 -25.39 -14.93 7.66
C MET A 1 -24.51 -14.48 7.45
N GLU A 2 -23.93 -14.13 7.23
CA GLU A 2 -23.19 -13.78 7.10
C GLU A 2 -22.52 -13.38 7.20
N PRO A 3 -22.42 -13.34 7.21
CA PRO A 3 -21.70 -12.78 7.39
C PRO A 3 -20.56 -12.46 7.10
N HIS A 4 -20.11 -12.59 6.69
CA HIS A 4 -19.02 -12.36 6.41
C HIS A 4 -18.66 -11.02 6.41
N GLN A 5 -17.77 -10.50 6.63
CA GLN A 5 -17.44 -9.35 6.70
C GLN A 5 -16.76 -8.85 5.67
N PRO A 6 -17.31 -8.32 4.90
CA PRO A 6 -16.75 -7.82 3.74
C PRO A 6 -15.74 -6.76 3.98
N ASN A 7 -15.85 -6.10 5.03
CA ASN A 7 -14.93 -5.06 5.23
C ASN A 7 -13.70 -5.50 5.88
N GLU A 8 -13.46 -6.75 5.97
CA GLU A 8 -12.27 -7.17 6.51
C GLU A 8 -11.28 -7.18 5.47
N ILE A 9 -10.85 -6.10 4.95
CA ILE A 9 -9.87 -6.04 3.93
C ILE A 9 -8.54 -6.27 4.53
N HIS A 10 -7.89 -7.30 4.05
CA HIS A 10 -6.58 -7.63 4.54
C HIS A 10 -5.58 -7.13 3.56
N LEU A 11 -5.05 -5.97 3.77
CA LEU A 11 -4.05 -5.42 2.88
C LEU A 11 -2.68 -5.97 3.22
N THR A 12 -2.12 -6.73 2.31
CA THR A 12 -0.78 -7.26 2.53
C THR A 12 0.24 -6.32 1.91
N ALA A 13 1.49 -6.47 2.32
CA ALA A 13 2.55 -5.65 1.77
C ALA A 13 2.65 -5.83 0.26
N VAL A 14 2.41 -7.06 -0.22
CA VAL A 14 2.46 -7.31 -1.66
C VAL A 14 1.38 -6.54 -2.38
N ASP A 15 0.17 -6.50 -1.82
CA ASP A 15 -0.93 -5.77 -2.44
C ASP A 15 -0.62 -4.28 -2.49
N VAL A 16 -0.10 -3.73 -1.41
CA VAL A 16 0.20 -2.31 -1.36
C VAL A 16 1.34 -1.97 -2.32
N ARG A 17 2.32 -2.87 -2.42
CA ARG A 17 3.41 -2.65 -3.34
C ARG A 17 2.91 -2.63 -4.77
N GLY A 18 1.96 -3.50 -5.10
CA GLY A 18 1.37 -3.51 -6.43
C GLY A 18 0.68 -2.19 -6.74
N ARG A 19 -0.01 -1.63 -5.76
CA ARG A 19 -0.66 -0.33 -5.94
C ARG A 19 0.39 0.75 -6.16
N LEU A 20 1.49 0.69 -5.42
CA LEU A 20 2.53 1.68 -5.55
C LEU A 20 3.16 1.64 -6.94
N ILE A 21 3.35 0.44 -7.47
CA ILE A 21 3.89 0.29 -8.82
C ILE A 21 2.94 0.90 -9.84
N GLN A 22 1.63 0.71 -9.67
CA GLN A 22 0.66 1.29 -10.57
C GLN A 22 0.69 2.81 -10.51
N LEU A 23 0.81 3.36 -9.32
CA LEU A 23 0.86 4.81 -9.17
C LEU A 23 2.13 5.39 -9.78
N ASP A 24 3.25 4.70 -9.65
CA ASP A 24 4.47 5.16 -10.26
C ASP A 24 4.37 5.13 -11.79
N ALA A 25 3.70 4.13 -12.33
CA ALA A 25 3.49 4.05 -13.77
C ALA A 25 2.57 5.17 -14.23
N GLU A 26 1.55 5.48 -13.44
CA GLU A 26 0.65 6.57 -13.77
C GLU A 26 1.40 7.89 -13.75
N ARG A 27 2.28 8.06 -12.78
CA ARG A 27 3.06 9.29 -12.72
C ARG A 27 3.95 9.44 -13.96
N ALA A 28 4.53 8.33 -14.40
CA ALA A 28 5.37 8.38 -15.59
C ALA A 28 4.56 8.76 -16.82
N GLU A 29 3.31 8.31 -16.90
CA GLU A 29 2.50 8.64 -18.05
C GLU A 29 2.05 10.08 -18.09
N THR A 30 2.08 10.79 -16.98
CA THR A 30 1.62 12.17 -16.97
C THR A 30 2.45 13.03 -17.90
N ARG A 31 3.70 12.66 -18.15
CA ARG A 31 4.53 13.43 -19.05
C ARG A 31 4.06 13.32 -20.48
N GLU A 32 3.59 12.15 -20.88
CA GLU A 32 3.15 11.96 -22.23
C GLU A 32 1.75 12.46 -22.49
N THR A 33 0.93 12.50 -21.46
CA THR A 33 -0.46 12.90 -21.63
C THR A 33 -0.68 14.38 -21.37
N GLY A 34 0.34 15.09 -20.89
CA GLY A 34 0.18 16.49 -20.55
C GLY A 34 -0.34 16.75 -19.16
N LEU A 35 -0.70 15.71 -18.43
CA LEU A 35 -1.21 15.89 -17.07
C LEU A 35 -0.13 16.40 -16.13
N ALA A 36 1.13 16.18 -16.48
CA ALA A 36 2.23 16.67 -15.64
C ALA A 36 2.23 18.20 -15.56
N ASP A 37 1.55 18.87 -16.49
CA ASP A 37 1.51 20.31 -16.47
C ASP A 37 0.34 20.86 -15.65
N ILE A 38 -0.44 20.00 -15.03
CA ILE A 38 -1.57 20.42 -14.22
C ILE A 38 -1.18 20.24 -12.75
N PRO A 39 -0.85 21.36 -12.06
CA PRO A 39 -0.30 21.25 -10.71
C PRO A 39 -1.22 20.55 -9.71
N SER A 40 -2.53 20.77 -9.80
CA SER A 40 -3.43 20.14 -8.84
C SER A 40 -3.48 18.65 -9.04
N TYR A 41 -3.44 18.19 -10.29
CA TYR A 41 -3.45 16.75 -10.55
C TYR A 41 -2.17 16.13 -10.01
N MET A 42 -1.03 16.76 -10.25
CA MET A 42 0.24 16.22 -9.79
C MET A 42 0.32 16.24 -8.27
N ALA A 43 -0.21 17.27 -7.62
CA ALA A 43 -0.17 17.33 -6.17
C ALA A 43 -0.97 16.17 -5.58
N ASP A 44 -2.15 15.89 -6.13
CA ASP A 44 -2.96 14.81 -5.64
C ASP A 44 -2.29 13.45 -5.87
N LEU A 45 -1.67 13.28 -7.03
CA LEU A 45 -1.00 12.03 -7.35
C LEU A 45 0.20 11.81 -6.43
N GLU A 46 1.00 12.85 -6.19
CA GLU A 46 2.16 12.72 -5.33
C GLU A 46 1.72 12.44 -3.90
N GLU A 47 0.61 13.03 -3.48
CA GLU A 47 0.14 12.79 -2.14
C GLU A 47 -0.31 11.34 -2.01
N GLU A 48 -0.97 10.80 -3.01
CA GLU A 48 -1.42 9.42 -2.97
C GLU A 48 -0.23 8.47 -2.99
N ILE A 49 0.80 8.79 -3.76
CA ILE A 49 2.00 7.96 -3.79
C ILE A 49 2.65 7.93 -2.41
N GLU A 50 2.75 9.09 -1.76
CA GLU A 50 3.39 9.13 -0.47
C GLU A 50 2.56 8.39 0.59
N ALA A 51 1.24 8.53 0.56
CA ALA A 51 0.38 7.83 1.50
C ALA A 51 0.49 6.31 1.29
N THR A 52 0.57 5.89 0.02
CA THR A 52 0.68 4.47 -0.29
C THR A 52 2.03 3.93 0.15
N ARG A 53 3.08 4.76 0.03
CA ARG A 53 4.40 4.35 0.46
C ARG A 53 4.42 4.11 1.97
N GLN A 54 3.76 4.99 2.73
CA GLN A 54 3.69 4.81 4.16
C GLN A 54 2.86 3.58 4.53
N LEU A 55 1.79 3.34 3.79
CA LEU A 55 0.97 2.17 4.03
C LEU A 55 1.76 0.90 3.76
N TYR A 56 2.64 0.93 2.77
CA TYR A 56 3.47 -0.23 2.48
C TYR A 56 4.39 -0.52 3.67
N VAL A 57 4.99 0.52 4.24
CA VAL A 57 5.87 0.32 5.38
C VAL A 57 5.11 -0.27 6.55
N ILE A 58 3.90 0.24 6.82
CA ILE A 58 3.10 -0.27 7.91
C ILE A 58 2.73 -1.73 7.68
N ALA A 59 2.32 -2.06 6.46
CA ALA A 59 1.94 -3.43 6.15
C ALA A 59 3.13 -4.37 6.29
N ALA A 60 4.29 -3.95 5.81
CA ALA A 60 5.48 -4.79 5.86
C ALA A 60 5.94 -5.01 7.30
N VAL A 61 5.91 -3.96 8.11
CA VAL A 61 6.32 -4.08 9.50
C VAL A 61 5.34 -4.97 10.26
N THR A 62 4.04 -4.84 9.97
CA THR A 62 3.04 -5.65 10.64
C THR A 62 3.22 -7.13 10.28
N GLU A 63 3.50 -7.43 9.01
CA GLU A 63 3.68 -8.81 8.61
C GLU A 63 4.94 -9.41 9.23
N ILE A 64 6.00 -8.61 9.34
CA ILE A 64 7.19 -9.09 9.98
C ILE A 64 6.93 -9.38 11.45
N ALA A 65 6.18 -8.51 12.11
CA ALA A 65 5.86 -8.72 13.51
C ALA A 65 5.01 -9.97 13.71
N GLU A 66 4.05 -10.18 12.81
CA GLU A 66 3.21 -11.37 12.91
C GLU A 66 4.03 -12.63 12.67
N LEU A 67 4.94 -12.59 11.72
CA LEU A 67 5.76 -13.74 11.44
C LEU A 67 6.67 -14.06 12.62
N ARG A 68 7.22 -13.02 13.25
CA ARG A 68 8.04 -13.25 14.41
C ARG A 68 7.24 -13.85 15.53
N ALA A 69 6.01 -13.41 15.71
CA ALA A 69 5.17 -13.94 16.77
C ALA A 69 4.90 -15.43 16.51
N GLU A 70 4.70 -15.80 15.26
CA GLU A 70 4.47 -17.20 14.96
C GLU A 70 5.71 -18.05 15.18
N LEU A 71 6.86 -17.49 14.85
CA LEU A 71 8.08 -18.29 14.99
C LEU A 71 8.61 -18.35 16.41
N PHE A 72 8.43 -17.30 17.18
CA PHE A 72 9.00 -17.27 18.50
C PHE A 72 8.04 -17.16 19.64
N GLY A 73 6.87 -16.66 19.40
CA GLY A 73 5.91 -16.46 20.47
C GLY A 73 5.47 -17.74 21.11
N ALA A 74 5.41 -18.80 20.33
CA ALA A 74 4.93 -20.05 20.87
C ALA A 74 5.90 -20.66 21.86
N GLN A 75 7.07 -20.15 21.91
CA GLN A 75 8.01 -20.69 22.80
C GLN A 75 7.93 -20.16 24.16
N GLU A 76 7.08 -19.25 24.38
CA GLU A 76 6.89 -18.73 25.61
C GLU A 76 6.37 -19.70 26.49
N GLY A 77 5.91 -20.60 26.28
CA GLY A 77 5.40 -21.69 27.02
C GLY A 77 5.34 -21.67 28.40
#